data_070ff59f0cbe0a532746d5ce5ac7a87a
#
_entry.id   070ff59f0cbe0a532746d5ce5ac7a87a
#
_cell.length_a   1.000
_cell.length_b   1.000
_cell.length_c   1.000
_cell.angle_alpha   90.00
_cell.angle_beta   90.00
_cell.angle_gamma   90.00
#
_symmetry.space_group_name_H-M   'P 1'
#
loop_
_entity.id
_entity.type
_entity.pdbx_description
1 polymer ?
#
loop_
_entity_poly.entity_id
_entity_poly.type
_entity_poly.pdbx_seq_one_letter_code
_entity_poly.pdbx_strand_id
1 'polypeptide(L)'
;MRRLLLWVAVAAVVMTSAAGAQAPPKSAEGGKITWYFYTVKWGHQDEFLDLFQKNHYPILKALRDQGVYKSVRTYVPTNHGDGRADWTFAVELTGPPDPPQVDEPALVRKLFPDQETFRKEEQRRFEILVAHWDVPLNVLDLDARKTQ
;
A
#
# COMPACT_ATOMS: atom_id res chain seq x y z
N MET A 1 -35.79 27.68 74.55
CA MET A 1 -35.74 28.03 73.09
C MET A 1 -34.61 27.23 72.45
N ARG A 2 -34.96 26.12 71.75
CA ARG A 2 -34.01 25.23 71.09
C ARG A 2 -34.04 25.55 69.58
N ARG A 3 -32.91 26.05 69.05
CA ARG A 3 -32.78 26.28 67.64
C ARG A 3 -32.28 24.98 66.95
N LEU A 4 -33.11 24.40 66.07
CA LEU A 4 -32.77 23.29 65.20
C LEU A 4 -31.97 23.87 64.02
N LEU A 5 -30.74 23.42 63.85
CA LEU A 5 -29.94 23.67 62.63
C LEU A 5 -30.17 22.51 61.64
N LEU A 6 -30.84 22.81 60.55
CA LEU A 6 -30.95 21.88 59.39
C LEU A 6 -29.68 21.93 58.62
N TRP A 7 -28.98 20.77 58.48
CA TRP A 7 -27.91 20.57 57.54
C TRP A 7 -28.48 20.07 56.21
N VAL A 8 -28.38 20.88 55.18
CA VAL A 8 -28.67 20.43 53.78
C VAL A 8 -27.43 19.84 53.20
N ALA A 9 -27.41 18.53 53.00
CA ALA A 9 -26.34 17.85 52.28
C ALA A 9 -26.60 17.96 50.79
N VAL A 10 -25.76 18.73 50.09
CA VAL A 10 -25.76 18.78 48.62
C VAL A 10 -24.90 17.63 48.11
N ALA A 11 -25.53 16.61 47.57
CA ALA A 11 -24.86 15.52 46.90
C ALA A 11 -24.50 15.96 45.46
N ALA A 12 -23.23 16.22 45.22
CA ALA A 12 -22.70 16.47 43.87
C ALA A 12 -22.59 15.14 43.10
N VAL A 13 -23.46 14.92 42.15
CA VAL A 13 -23.37 13.79 41.21
C VAL A 13 -22.32 14.14 40.17
N VAL A 14 -21.12 13.55 40.28
CA VAL A 14 -20.08 13.62 39.26
C VAL A 14 -20.45 12.62 38.17
N MET A 15 -21.01 13.10 37.05
CA MET A 15 -21.16 12.30 35.83
C MET A 15 -19.80 12.18 35.15
N THR A 16 -19.12 11.08 35.34
CA THR A 16 -17.96 10.70 34.54
C THR A 16 -18.43 10.23 33.16
N SER A 17 -18.37 11.11 32.20
CA SER A 17 -18.55 10.75 30.80
C SER A 17 -17.38 9.87 30.38
N ALA A 18 -17.56 8.55 30.31
CA ALA A 18 -16.65 7.65 29.67
C ALA A 18 -16.66 7.99 28.16
N ALA A 19 -15.65 8.75 27.71
CA ALA A 19 -15.38 8.89 26.29
C ALA A 19 -15.01 7.50 25.76
N GLY A 20 -16.00 6.80 25.22
CA GLY A 20 -15.79 5.55 24.51
C GLY A 20 -14.81 5.81 23.36
N ALA A 21 -13.60 5.28 23.45
CA ALA A 21 -12.68 5.24 22.33
C ALA A 21 -13.38 4.50 21.20
N GLN A 22 -13.85 5.26 20.21
CA GLN A 22 -14.49 4.72 19.03
C GLN A 22 -13.41 3.93 18.28
N ALA A 23 -13.59 2.62 18.16
CA ALA A 23 -12.73 1.79 17.33
C ALA A 23 -12.62 2.45 15.94
N PRO A 24 -11.43 2.47 15.32
CA PRO A 24 -11.28 3.05 14.01
C PRO A 24 -12.31 2.39 13.07
N PRO A 25 -12.96 3.16 12.18
CA PRO A 25 -13.96 2.63 11.27
C PRO A 25 -13.36 1.43 10.55
N LYS A 26 -14.05 0.29 10.66
CA LYS A 26 -13.69 -0.92 9.94
C LYS A 26 -13.67 -0.53 8.46
N SER A 27 -12.48 -0.51 7.83
CA SER A 27 -12.34 -0.14 6.43
C SER A 27 -13.34 -0.97 5.64
N ALA A 28 -14.32 -0.29 5.05
CA ALA A 28 -15.31 -0.91 4.19
C ALA A 28 -14.57 -1.72 3.14
N GLU A 29 -14.86 -3.03 3.00
CA GLU A 29 -14.41 -4.01 1.99
C GLU A 29 -13.11 -3.71 1.22
N GLY A 30 -12.25 -2.87 1.78
CA GLY A 30 -11.09 -2.31 1.13
C GLY A 30 -9.93 -3.28 1.15
N GLY A 31 -9.66 -3.88 0.03
CA GLY A 31 -8.39 -4.53 -0.23
C GLY A 31 -7.22 -3.56 -0.06
N LYS A 32 -6.04 -4.10 0.18
CA LYS A 32 -4.80 -3.30 0.22
C LYS A 32 -4.50 -2.78 -1.18
N ILE A 33 -4.20 -1.50 -1.30
CA ILE A 33 -3.76 -0.89 -2.54
C ILE A 33 -2.35 -0.35 -2.30
N THR A 34 -1.42 -0.66 -3.18
CA THR A 34 -0.08 -0.10 -3.15
C THR A 34 0.31 0.34 -4.56
N TRP A 35 0.79 1.56 -4.67
CA TRP A 35 1.40 2.07 -5.87
C TRP A 35 2.92 2.04 -5.72
N TYR A 36 3.58 1.50 -6.73
CA TYR A 36 5.04 1.45 -6.86
C TYR A 36 5.46 2.37 -7.99
N PHE A 37 6.29 3.35 -7.70
CA PHE A 37 6.77 4.32 -8.66
C PHE A 37 8.25 4.10 -8.94
N TYR A 38 8.62 4.24 -10.21
CA TYR A 38 9.98 4.07 -10.69
C TYR A 38 10.39 5.26 -11.54
N THR A 39 11.54 5.87 -11.23
CA THR A 39 12.19 6.85 -12.10
C THR A 39 13.39 6.19 -12.73
N VAL A 40 13.35 6.03 -14.04
CA VAL A 40 14.40 5.40 -14.83
C VAL A 40 15.35 6.46 -15.39
N LYS A 41 16.64 6.14 -15.46
CA LYS A 41 17.64 7.00 -16.10
C LYS A 41 17.23 7.31 -17.54
N TRP A 42 17.46 8.55 -17.95
CA TRP A 42 17.16 8.99 -19.30
C TRP A 42 17.84 8.11 -20.35
N GLY A 43 17.10 7.68 -21.37
CA GLY A 43 17.56 6.77 -22.41
C GLY A 43 17.52 5.28 -22.08
N HIS A 44 17.14 4.89 -20.86
CA HIS A 44 17.07 3.49 -20.43
C HIS A 44 15.63 2.98 -20.19
N GLN A 45 14.62 3.71 -20.63
CA GLN A 45 13.22 3.35 -20.40
C GLN A 45 12.86 1.98 -20.99
N ASP A 46 13.20 1.76 -22.26
CA ASP A 46 12.87 0.50 -22.94
C ASP A 46 13.61 -0.68 -22.30
N GLU A 47 14.92 -0.51 -22.02
CA GLU A 47 15.72 -1.52 -21.32
C GLU A 47 15.09 -1.89 -19.96
N PHE A 48 14.62 -0.88 -19.20
CA PHE A 48 13.96 -1.13 -17.93
C PHE A 48 12.65 -1.92 -18.11
N LEU A 49 11.83 -1.54 -19.07
CA LEU A 49 10.56 -2.20 -19.35
C LEU A 49 10.76 -3.65 -19.79
N ASP A 50 11.75 -3.91 -20.66
CA ASP A 50 12.10 -5.26 -21.09
C ASP A 50 12.52 -6.15 -19.92
N LEU A 51 13.41 -5.65 -19.05
CA LEU A 51 13.86 -6.37 -17.86
C LEU A 51 12.71 -6.57 -16.85
N PHE A 52 11.88 -5.56 -16.66
CA PHE A 52 10.72 -5.66 -15.78
C PHE A 52 9.72 -6.70 -16.31
N GLN A 53 9.39 -6.65 -17.59
CA GLN A 53 8.48 -7.59 -18.25
C GLN A 53 9.01 -9.02 -18.23
N LYS A 54 10.32 -9.20 -18.42
CA LYS A 54 10.97 -10.50 -18.44
C LYS A 54 11.06 -11.13 -17.06
N ASN A 55 11.46 -10.37 -16.04
CA ASN A 55 11.87 -10.91 -14.73
C ASN A 55 10.87 -10.60 -13.61
N HIS A 56 10.41 -9.36 -13.48
CA HIS A 56 9.58 -8.96 -12.34
C HIS A 56 8.09 -9.21 -12.55
N TYR A 57 7.58 -8.89 -13.73
CA TYR A 57 6.16 -9.06 -14.05
C TYR A 57 5.65 -10.50 -13.97
N PRO A 58 6.42 -11.56 -14.33
CA PRO A 58 5.99 -12.95 -14.13
C PRO A 58 5.79 -13.31 -12.66
N ILE A 59 6.60 -12.75 -11.74
CA ILE A 59 6.43 -12.93 -10.29
C ILE A 59 5.09 -12.33 -9.85
N LEU A 60 4.82 -11.09 -10.24
CA LEU A 60 3.57 -10.40 -9.90
C LEU A 60 2.33 -11.15 -10.42
N LYS A 61 2.42 -11.69 -11.65
CA LYS A 61 1.35 -12.52 -12.22
C LYS A 61 1.13 -13.79 -11.41
N ALA A 62 2.20 -14.49 -11.06
CA ALA A 62 2.12 -15.73 -10.28
C ALA A 62 1.55 -15.49 -8.86
N LEU A 63 1.90 -14.37 -8.23
CA LEU A 63 1.34 -13.95 -6.95
C LEU A 63 -0.14 -13.59 -7.07
N ARG A 64 -0.55 -12.93 -8.16
CA ARG A 64 -1.97 -12.70 -8.46
C ARG A 64 -2.73 -14.02 -8.65
N ASP A 65 -2.17 -14.95 -9.41
CA ASP A 65 -2.80 -16.24 -9.70
C ASP A 65 -2.92 -17.12 -8.44
N GLN A 66 -2.11 -16.86 -7.41
CA GLN A 66 -2.20 -17.46 -6.07
C GLN A 66 -3.07 -16.64 -5.09
N GLY A 67 -3.69 -15.55 -5.53
CA GLY A 67 -4.61 -14.76 -4.71
C GLY A 67 -3.96 -13.74 -3.77
N VAL A 68 -2.62 -13.56 -3.81
CA VAL A 68 -1.92 -12.51 -3.06
C VAL A 68 -2.37 -11.14 -3.55
N TYR A 69 -2.54 -11.00 -4.87
CA TYR A 69 -3.11 -9.80 -5.49
C TYR A 69 -4.42 -10.12 -6.19
N LYS A 70 -5.36 -9.18 -6.21
CA LYS A 70 -6.58 -9.19 -7.02
C LYS A 70 -6.29 -8.65 -8.42
N SER A 71 -5.47 -7.62 -8.52
CA SER A 71 -5.06 -7.04 -9.78
C SER A 71 -3.61 -6.54 -9.75
N VAL A 72 -3.00 -6.54 -10.91
CA VAL A 72 -1.70 -5.94 -11.22
C VAL A 72 -1.92 -5.05 -12.43
N ARG A 73 -1.69 -3.75 -12.30
CA ARG A 73 -1.80 -2.78 -13.39
C ARG A 73 -0.50 -2.01 -13.52
N THR A 74 -0.13 -1.68 -14.74
CA THR A 74 1.08 -0.93 -15.03
C THR A 74 0.75 0.34 -15.80
N TYR A 75 1.52 1.40 -15.56
CA TYR A 75 1.27 2.73 -16.12
C TYR A 75 2.56 3.37 -16.59
N VAL A 76 2.46 4.11 -17.68
CA VAL A 76 3.48 5.04 -18.14
C VAL A 76 2.82 6.41 -18.33
N PRO A 77 3.51 7.54 -18.04
CA PRO A 77 2.95 8.85 -18.30
C PRO A 77 2.81 9.06 -19.81
N THR A 78 1.73 9.74 -20.20
CA THR A 78 1.50 10.08 -21.62
C THR A 78 2.39 11.23 -22.11
N ASN A 79 2.90 12.04 -21.20
CA ASN A 79 3.79 13.19 -21.46
C ASN A 79 4.92 13.21 -20.44
N HIS A 80 5.99 13.94 -20.76
CA HIS A 80 7.15 14.08 -19.87
C HIS A 80 6.89 14.93 -18.60
N GLY A 81 5.66 15.33 -18.34
CA GLY A 81 5.33 16.17 -17.20
C GLY A 81 5.97 17.57 -17.26
N ASP A 82 5.93 18.26 -16.14
CA ASP A 82 6.47 19.62 -16.00
C ASP A 82 7.92 19.66 -15.46
N GLY A 83 8.60 18.52 -15.48
CA GLY A 83 9.98 18.35 -14.98
C GLY A 83 10.08 18.16 -13.48
N ARG A 84 8.96 18.08 -12.73
CA ARG A 84 8.96 17.86 -11.29
C ARG A 84 8.71 16.41 -10.92
N ALA A 85 8.44 15.62 -11.88
CA ALA A 85 7.98 14.44 -11.41
C ALA A 85 8.72 13.24 -11.70
N ASP A 86 9.32 13.15 -11.87
CA ASP A 86 9.14 12.31 -11.28
C ASP A 86 9.11 10.82 -11.54
N TRP A 87 8.19 10.20 -12.04
CA TRP A 87 8.18 8.77 -12.34
C TRP A 87 8.02 8.51 -13.84
N THR A 88 8.66 7.45 -14.32
CA THR A 88 8.63 7.02 -15.73
C THR A 88 7.84 5.74 -15.92
N PHE A 89 7.59 5.01 -14.84
CA PHE A 89 6.80 3.79 -14.80
C PHE A 89 6.15 3.63 -13.43
N ALA A 90 4.95 3.09 -13.38
CA ALA A 90 4.30 2.77 -12.12
C ALA A 90 3.54 1.44 -12.18
N VAL A 91 3.42 0.81 -11.03
CA VAL A 91 2.63 -0.41 -10.83
C VAL A 91 1.62 -0.18 -9.72
N GLU A 92 0.36 -0.52 -9.98
CA GLU A 92 -0.69 -0.59 -8.98
C GLU A 92 -0.94 -2.07 -8.65
N LEU A 93 -0.79 -2.41 -7.39
CA LEU A 93 -1.17 -3.71 -6.86
C LEU A 93 -2.39 -3.54 -5.95
N THR A 94 -3.43 -4.31 -6.20
CA THR A 94 -4.56 -4.43 -5.27
C THR A 94 -4.63 -5.85 -4.74
N GLY A 95 -4.84 -6.01 -3.45
CA GLY A 95 -4.91 -7.32 -2.80
C GLY A 95 -6.06 -7.43 -1.80
N PRO A 96 -6.37 -8.63 -1.31
CA PRO A 96 -7.32 -8.80 -0.21
C PRO A 96 -6.75 -8.22 1.10
N PRO A 97 -7.60 -7.97 2.10
CA PRO A 97 -7.14 -7.52 3.42
C PRO A 97 -6.18 -8.50 4.09
N ASP A 98 -6.43 -9.78 3.88
CA ASP A 98 -5.65 -10.89 4.41
C ASP A 98 -5.21 -11.80 3.25
N PRO A 99 -4.07 -11.50 2.61
CA PRO A 99 -3.57 -12.28 1.49
C PRO A 99 -3.00 -13.63 1.96
N PRO A 100 -3.06 -14.68 1.12
CA PRO A 100 -2.42 -15.95 1.41
C PRO A 100 -0.90 -15.78 1.55
N GLN A 101 -0.31 -16.60 2.40
CA GLN A 101 1.14 -16.67 2.54
C GLN A 101 1.74 -17.49 1.39
N VAL A 102 2.76 -16.93 0.73
CA VAL A 102 3.46 -17.57 -0.39
C VAL A 102 4.96 -17.60 -0.09
N ASP A 103 5.62 -18.72 -0.33
CA ASP A 103 7.09 -18.80 -0.36
C ASP A 103 7.59 -18.15 -1.67
N GLU A 104 7.73 -16.85 -1.65
CA GLU A 104 8.15 -16.07 -2.80
C GLU A 104 9.55 -16.46 -3.32
N PRO A 105 10.56 -16.72 -2.46
CA PRO A 105 11.84 -17.28 -2.90
C PRO A 105 11.73 -18.61 -3.65
N ALA A 106 10.88 -19.52 -3.21
CA ALA A 106 10.64 -20.78 -3.91
C ALA A 106 9.93 -20.57 -5.25
N LEU A 107 8.96 -19.63 -5.30
CA LEU A 107 8.29 -19.23 -6.52
C LEU A 107 9.28 -18.67 -7.54
N VAL A 108 10.16 -17.77 -7.13
CA VAL A 108 11.19 -17.17 -7.99
C VAL A 108 12.13 -18.23 -8.54
N ARG A 109 12.61 -19.17 -7.71
CA ARG A 109 13.45 -20.28 -8.19
C ARG A 109 12.73 -21.18 -9.21
N LYS A 110 11.43 -21.37 -9.04
CA LYS A 110 10.62 -22.16 -9.99
C LYS A 110 10.42 -21.43 -11.32
N LEU A 111 10.16 -20.12 -11.29
CA LEU A 111 9.94 -19.31 -12.50
C LEU A 111 11.24 -19.10 -13.29
N PHE A 112 12.36 -18.99 -12.61
CA PHE A 112 13.67 -18.67 -13.19
C PHE A 112 14.71 -19.73 -12.77
N PRO A 113 14.80 -20.90 -13.46
CA PRO A 113 15.78 -21.93 -13.10
C PRO A 113 17.23 -21.44 -13.20
N ASP A 114 17.55 -20.58 -14.19
CA ASP A 114 18.84 -19.90 -14.29
C ASP A 114 18.87 -18.68 -13.34
N GLN A 115 19.19 -18.96 -12.08
CA GLN A 115 19.26 -17.95 -11.04
C GLN A 115 20.44 -16.98 -11.21
N GLU A 116 21.47 -17.34 -11.97
CA GLU A 116 22.60 -16.45 -12.22
C GLU A 116 22.19 -15.34 -13.18
N THR A 117 21.63 -15.71 -14.33
CA THR A 117 21.10 -14.74 -15.29
C THR A 117 20.02 -13.87 -14.66
N PHE A 118 19.07 -14.47 -13.94
CA PHE A 118 18.01 -13.71 -13.26
C PHE A 118 18.59 -12.64 -12.33
N ARG A 119 19.56 -12.98 -11.47
CA ARG A 119 20.17 -12.00 -10.55
C ARG A 119 20.93 -10.88 -11.28
N LYS A 120 21.66 -11.21 -12.33
CA LYS A 120 22.38 -10.20 -13.14
C LYS A 120 21.41 -9.20 -13.80
N GLU A 121 20.32 -9.70 -14.34
CA GLU A 121 19.31 -8.88 -15.01
C GLU A 121 18.52 -8.02 -14.00
N GLU A 122 18.14 -8.57 -12.84
CA GLU A 122 17.51 -7.79 -11.78
C GLU A 122 18.46 -6.72 -11.21
N GLN A 123 19.74 -7.04 -11.02
CA GLN A 123 20.73 -6.04 -10.64
C GLN A 123 20.82 -4.94 -11.70
N ARG A 124 20.89 -5.30 -12.99
CA ARG A 124 20.92 -4.33 -14.08
C ARG A 124 19.69 -3.44 -14.07
N ARG A 125 18.50 -4.01 -13.86
CA ARG A 125 17.24 -3.25 -13.72
C ARG A 125 17.32 -2.21 -12.60
N PHE A 126 17.92 -2.53 -11.45
CA PHE A 126 18.14 -1.57 -10.38
C PHE A 126 19.19 -0.52 -10.70
N GLU A 127 20.27 -0.87 -11.39
CA GLU A 127 21.34 0.08 -11.76
C GLU A 127 20.88 1.22 -12.67
N ILE A 128 19.86 0.98 -13.48
CA ILE A 128 19.28 1.99 -14.38
C ILE A 128 18.15 2.80 -13.74
N LEU A 129 17.81 2.54 -12.48
CA LEU A 129 16.90 3.39 -11.70
C LEU A 129 17.60 4.62 -11.14
N VAL A 130 16.87 5.73 -11.09
CA VAL A 130 17.22 6.95 -10.34
C VAL A 130 16.56 6.91 -8.97
N ALA A 131 15.29 6.49 -8.94
CA ALA A 131 14.50 6.39 -7.73
C ALA A 131 13.42 5.30 -7.84
N HIS A 132 13.04 4.77 -6.70
CA HIS A 132 11.92 3.86 -6.53
C HIS A 132 11.29 4.08 -5.16
N TRP A 133 9.96 4.14 -5.10
CA TRP A 133 9.24 4.28 -3.84
C TRP A 133 7.85 3.66 -3.91
N ASP A 134 7.33 3.28 -2.75
CA ASP A 134 6.05 2.63 -2.57
C ASP A 134 5.09 3.54 -1.83
N VAL A 135 3.85 3.57 -2.27
CA VAL A 135 2.78 4.36 -1.63
C VAL A 135 1.62 3.43 -1.28
N PRO A 136 1.57 2.91 -0.05
CA PRO A 136 0.40 2.19 0.42
C PRO A 136 -0.77 3.17 0.59
N LEU A 137 -1.94 2.77 0.10
CA LEU A 137 -3.14 3.59 0.08
C LEU A 137 -4.28 2.94 0.85
N ASN A 138 -5.07 3.77 1.54
CA ASN A 138 -6.34 3.38 2.10
C ASN A 138 -7.46 4.00 1.27
N VAL A 139 -8.50 3.22 0.99
CA VAL A 139 -9.72 3.77 0.39
C VAL A 139 -10.41 4.65 1.44
N LEU A 140 -10.64 5.91 1.11
CA LEU A 140 -11.42 6.84 1.92
C LEU A 140 -12.82 6.97 1.32
N ASP A 141 -13.80 6.45 2.06
CA ASP A 141 -15.21 6.66 1.75
C ASP A 141 -15.67 7.99 2.37
N LEU A 142 -15.88 8.99 1.53
CA LEU A 142 -16.33 10.31 1.98
C LEU A 142 -17.80 10.34 2.36
N ASP A 143 -18.64 9.44 1.80
CA ASP A 143 -20.06 9.36 2.15
C ASP A 143 -20.27 8.74 3.53
N ALA A 144 -19.41 7.79 3.91
CA ALA A 144 -19.41 7.17 5.23
C ALA A 144 -18.66 8.00 6.29
N ARG A 145 -17.87 9.02 5.90
CA ARG A 145 -17.08 9.84 6.81
C ARG A 145 -17.98 10.83 7.56
N LYS A 146 -18.00 10.71 8.89
CA LYS A 146 -18.63 11.73 9.73
C LYS A 146 -17.73 12.98 9.79
N THR A 147 -18.30 14.15 9.46
CA THR A 147 -17.65 15.45 9.73
C THR A 147 -17.59 15.67 11.22
N GLN A 148 -16.45 16.09 11.73
CA GLN A 148 -16.28 16.50 13.14
C GLN A 148 -16.77 17.93 13.33
#